data_bdebe5b446a83a707797883567a1ecb7
#
_entry.id   bdebe5b446a83a707797883567a1ecb7
#
_cell.length_a   1.000
_cell.length_b   1.000
_cell.length_c   1.000
_cell.angle_alpha   90.00
_cell.angle_beta   90.00
_cell.angle_gamma   90.00
#
_symmetry.space_group_name_H-M   'P 1'
#
loop_
_entity.id
_entity.type
_entity.pdbx_description
1 polymer ?
#
loop_
_entity_poly.entity_id
_entity_poly.type
_entity_poly.pdbx_seq_one_letter_code
_entity_poly.pdbx_strand_id
1 'polypeptide(L)'
;MLKFKKYIVYILSLPKTIYFNLKTLPLKQAFKLPIFISHDTKIKNAHKGIIDFKKGCKIQPFIVSFGFAGTSEIVPNKSILDLRGGKLLLNNNVHISKGFVIAVNGELEFGENFSANRNLFIFCNKKISFGDNVLIGWNVTLLDGDGHKIFHRNTLKDGCAPIQICNKVWLCAEVHIMKGSLISDSSVVAYRSTVSGKFIDSSTLIGGSPAKKIQTDISWEK
;
A
#
# COMPACT_ATOMS: atom_id res chain seq x y z
N MET A 1 -1.13 -29.26 -10.50
CA MET A 1 0.21 -28.86 -10.00
C MET A 1 0.23 -27.45 -9.40
N LEU A 2 -0.32 -26.41 -10.03
CA LEU A 2 -0.36 -25.03 -9.48
C LEU A 2 -1.11 -24.90 -8.14
N LYS A 3 -2.29 -25.52 -8.01
CA LYS A 3 -3.07 -25.47 -6.76
C LYS A 3 -2.30 -26.04 -5.56
N PHE A 4 -1.58 -27.14 -5.74
CA PHE A 4 -0.80 -27.79 -4.68
C PHE A 4 0.34 -26.89 -4.17
N LYS A 5 1.09 -26.22 -5.07
CA LYS A 5 2.15 -25.27 -4.70
C LYS A 5 1.60 -24.11 -3.85
N LYS A 6 0.41 -23.61 -4.15
CA LYS A 6 -0.24 -22.54 -3.38
C LYS A 6 -0.53 -22.96 -1.93
N TYR A 7 -1.01 -24.19 -1.72
CA TYR A 7 -1.26 -24.69 -0.36
C TYR A 7 0.03 -24.85 0.44
N ILE A 8 1.12 -25.31 -0.18
CA ILE A 8 2.43 -25.42 0.49
C ILE A 8 2.89 -24.05 0.98
N VAL A 9 2.81 -23.01 0.13
CA VAL A 9 3.17 -21.63 0.53
C VAL A 9 2.33 -21.16 1.71
N TYR A 10 1.05 -21.46 1.75
CA TYR A 10 0.17 -21.09 2.86
C TYR A 10 0.58 -21.79 4.17
N ILE A 11 0.82 -23.09 4.12
CA ILE A 11 1.26 -23.87 5.29
C ILE A 11 2.61 -23.35 5.82
N LEU A 12 3.58 -23.13 4.93
CA LEU A 12 4.89 -22.57 5.29
C LEU A 12 4.81 -21.17 5.88
N SER A 13 3.75 -20.44 5.57
CA SER A 13 3.54 -19.06 6.05
C SER A 13 2.91 -18.99 7.45
N LEU A 14 2.28 -20.06 7.94
CA LEU A 14 1.59 -20.07 9.24
C LEU A 14 2.49 -19.75 10.44
N PRO A 15 3.69 -20.33 10.61
CA PRO A 15 4.55 -20.02 11.75
C PRO A 15 4.91 -18.53 11.81
N LYS A 16 5.26 -17.93 10.67
CA LYS A 16 5.57 -16.49 10.58
C LYS A 16 4.33 -15.63 10.84
N THR A 17 3.18 -16.02 10.32
CA THR A 17 1.89 -15.37 10.54
C THR A 17 1.54 -15.33 12.03
N ILE A 18 1.64 -16.45 12.73
CA ILE A 18 1.37 -16.54 14.18
C ILE A 18 2.33 -15.62 14.93
N TYR A 19 3.64 -15.76 14.68
CA TYR A 19 4.66 -14.92 15.32
C TYR A 19 4.42 -13.42 15.09
N PHE A 20 4.11 -13.02 13.84
CA PHE A 20 3.90 -11.62 13.50
C PHE A 20 2.68 -11.02 14.22
N ASN A 21 1.53 -11.72 14.21
CA ASN A 21 0.34 -11.24 14.90
C ASN A 21 0.58 -11.13 16.42
N LEU A 22 1.19 -12.13 17.05
CA LEU A 22 1.51 -12.10 18.49
C LEU A 22 2.49 -10.99 18.85
N LYS A 23 3.43 -10.67 17.96
CA LYS A 23 4.43 -9.63 18.16
C LYS A 23 3.88 -8.23 18.00
N THR A 24 2.91 -8.01 17.12
CA THR A 24 2.49 -6.67 16.70
C THR A 24 1.14 -6.24 17.26
N LEU A 25 0.25 -7.19 17.56
CA LEU A 25 -1.13 -6.91 17.96
C LEU A 25 -1.38 -7.22 19.46
N PRO A 26 -2.42 -6.61 20.07
CA PRO A 26 -2.95 -7.06 21.35
C PRO A 26 -3.38 -8.53 21.28
N LEU A 27 -3.16 -9.31 22.34
CA LEU A 27 -3.42 -10.76 22.35
C LEU A 27 -4.81 -11.15 21.85
N LYS A 28 -5.86 -10.43 22.30
CA LYS A 28 -7.27 -10.66 21.88
C LYS A 28 -7.46 -10.58 20.35
N GLN A 29 -6.71 -9.73 19.69
CA GLN A 29 -6.72 -9.61 18.22
C GLN A 29 -5.78 -10.61 17.57
N ALA A 30 -4.59 -10.81 18.16
CA ALA A 30 -3.56 -11.69 17.64
C ALA A 30 -4.03 -13.14 17.49
N PHE A 31 -4.81 -13.66 18.46
CA PHE A 31 -5.39 -15.01 18.40
C PHE A 31 -6.38 -15.23 17.25
N LYS A 32 -6.95 -14.16 16.70
CA LYS A 32 -7.78 -14.23 15.50
C LYS A 32 -6.97 -14.32 14.20
N LEU A 33 -5.65 -14.16 14.26
CA LEU A 33 -4.73 -14.19 13.12
C LEU A 33 -5.20 -13.31 11.94
N PRO A 34 -5.53 -12.04 12.15
CA PRO A 34 -6.11 -11.21 11.09
C PRO A 34 -5.13 -10.93 9.95
N ILE A 35 -3.82 -10.92 10.23
CA ILE A 35 -2.80 -10.60 9.22
C ILE A 35 -2.10 -11.89 8.79
N PHE A 36 -2.29 -12.27 7.53
CA PHE A 36 -1.60 -13.38 6.88
C PHE A 36 -0.36 -12.86 6.13
N ILE A 37 0.82 -13.34 6.48
CA ILE A 37 2.06 -12.86 5.91
C ILE A 37 2.88 -13.99 5.29
N SER A 38 3.32 -13.84 4.05
CA SER A 38 4.09 -14.86 3.34
C SER A 38 5.41 -15.17 4.05
N HIS A 39 5.79 -16.46 4.07
CA HIS A 39 6.99 -16.97 4.73
C HIS A 39 8.28 -16.30 4.24
N ASP A 40 8.34 -15.86 2.99
CA ASP A 40 9.50 -15.21 2.36
C ASP A 40 9.50 -13.68 2.49
N THR A 41 8.47 -13.07 3.10
CA THR A 41 8.46 -11.63 3.40
C THR A 41 9.45 -11.29 4.50
N LYS A 42 10.39 -10.37 4.24
CA LYS A 42 11.31 -9.85 5.25
C LYS A 42 10.61 -8.80 6.09
N ILE A 43 10.51 -9.04 7.42
CA ILE A 43 9.92 -8.12 8.37
C ILE A 43 11.05 -7.43 9.14
N LYS A 44 10.98 -6.11 9.29
CA LYS A 44 11.89 -5.30 10.09
C LYS A 44 11.13 -4.39 11.04
N ASN A 45 11.70 -4.13 12.21
CA ASN A 45 11.25 -3.14 13.19
C ASN A 45 9.79 -3.32 13.65
N ALA A 46 9.25 -4.53 13.61
CA ALA A 46 7.89 -4.84 14.06
C ALA A 46 7.85 -4.99 15.60
N HIS A 47 6.90 -4.31 16.24
CA HIS A 47 6.65 -4.38 17.70
C HIS A 47 5.17 -4.08 18.01
N LYS A 48 4.75 -4.28 19.28
CA LYS A 48 3.36 -3.99 19.70
C LYS A 48 3.02 -2.51 19.55
N GLY A 49 1.76 -2.25 19.14
CA GLY A 49 1.21 -0.91 19.00
C GLY A 49 1.58 -0.17 17.71
N ILE A 50 2.39 -0.78 16.85
CA ILE A 50 2.77 -0.20 15.55
C ILE A 50 1.71 -0.47 14.47
N ILE A 51 0.91 -1.51 14.65
CA ILE A 51 -0.21 -1.86 13.76
C ILE A 51 -1.52 -1.74 14.52
N ASP A 52 -2.49 -1.10 13.89
CA ASP A 52 -3.85 -0.97 14.42
C ASP A 52 -4.88 -1.19 13.30
N PHE A 53 -6.14 -1.38 13.68
CA PHE A 53 -7.26 -1.52 12.75
C PHE A 53 -8.18 -0.32 12.86
N LYS A 54 -8.70 0.16 11.72
CA LYS A 54 -9.67 1.27 11.67
C LYS A 54 -10.91 0.94 12.50
N LYS A 55 -11.51 1.99 13.09
CA LYS A 55 -12.75 1.84 13.84
C LYS A 55 -13.84 1.23 12.94
N GLY A 56 -14.50 0.19 13.44
CA GLY A 56 -15.52 -0.56 12.67
C GLY A 56 -14.97 -1.75 11.89
N CYS A 57 -13.66 -1.93 11.79
CA CYS A 57 -13.06 -3.10 11.15
C CYS A 57 -13.50 -4.40 11.88
N LYS A 58 -14.02 -5.37 11.12
CA LYS A 58 -14.39 -6.69 11.62
C LYS A 58 -13.18 -7.61 11.62
N ILE A 59 -12.47 -7.70 12.75
CA ILE A 59 -11.26 -8.51 12.88
C ILE A 59 -11.61 -9.99 12.78
N GLN A 60 -11.25 -10.61 11.66
CA GLN A 60 -11.45 -12.01 11.31
C GLN A 60 -10.12 -12.62 10.82
N PRO A 61 -9.99 -13.97 10.75
CA PRO A 61 -8.79 -14.59 10.22
C PRO A 61 -8.50 -14.14 8.78
N PHE A 62 -7.24 -13.76 8.53
CA PHE A 62 -6.67 -13.49 7.21
C PHE A 62 -7.37 -12.41 6.37
N ILE A 63 -8.01 -11.43 7.03
CA ILE A 63 -8.61 -10.26 6.34
C ILE A 63 -7.57 -9.34 5.70
N VAL A 64 -6.31 -9.45 6.13
CA VAL A 64 -5.18 -8.75 5.55
C VAL A 64 -4.15 -9.75 5.07
N SER A 65 -3.63 -9.59 3.86
CA SER A 65 -2.57 -10.46 3.35
C SER A 65 -1.41 -9.70 2.71
N PHE A 66 -0.19 -10.12 3.04
CA PHE A 66 1.04 -9.56 2.53
C PHE A 66 1.93 -10.61 1.86
N GLY A 67 2.35 -10.33 0.62
CA GLY A 67 3.41 -11.07 -0.06
C GLY A 67 2.99 -12.38 -0.72
N PHE A 68 1.71 -12.62 -0.92
CA PHE A 68 1.25 -13.78 -1.68
C PHE A 68 1.23 -13.50 -3.17
N ALA A 69 1.47 -14.55 -3.99
CA ALA A 69 1.52 -14.42 -5.44
C ALA A 69 0.18 -13.92 -5.99
N GLY A 70 0.24 -12.88 -6.82
CA GLY A 70 -0.85 -12.47 -7.69
C GLY A 70 -0.90 -13.36 -8.95
N THR A 71 -1.53 -12.86 -10.01
CA THR A 71 -1.83 -13.60 -11.25
C THR A 71 -0.63 -14.05 -12.09
N SER A 72 0.61 -13.64 -11.80
CA SER A 72 1.81 -14.09 -12.53
C SER A 72 2.98 -14.43 -11.61
N GLU A 73 3.57 -15.62 -11.77
CA GLU A 73 4.66 -16.14 -10.93
C GLU A 73 6.08 -15.75 -11.40
N ILE A 74 6.22 -14.85 -12.38
CA ILE A 74 7.43 -14.77 -13.23
C ILE A 74 8.64 -14.07 -12.58
N VAL A 75 8.53 -13.39 -11.43
CA VAL A 75 9.69 -12.71 -10.84
C VAL A 75 9.86 -13.03 -9.35
N PRO A 76 11.02 -13.54 -8.92
CA PRO A 76 11.30 -13.89 -7.53
C PRO A 76 11.73 -12.67 -6.70
N ASN A 77 10.95 -11.60 -6.65
CA ASN A 77 11.26 -10.47 -5.79
C ASN A 77 10.85 -10.76 -4.35
N LYS A 78 11.77 -10.56 -3.40
CA LYS A 78 11.48 -10.65 -1.97
C LYS A 78 10.63 -9.45 -1.55
N SER A 79 9.60 -9.71 -0.75
CA SER A 79 8.80 -8.66 -0.13
C SER A 79 9.48 -8.14 1.15
N ILE A 80 9.37 -6.84 1.41
CA ILE A 80 9.94 -6.19 2.61
C ILE A 80 8.85 -5.35 3.27
N LEU A 81 8.58 -5.62 4.54
CA LEU A 81 7.78 -4.78 5.43
C LEU A 81 8.69 -4.22 6.52
N ASP A 82 9.00 -2.94 6.45
CA ASP A 82 9.88 -2.23 7.38
C ASP A 82 9.10 -1.14 8.14
N LEU A 83 8.76 -1.42 9.40
CA LEU A 83 7.94 -0.56 10.24
C LEU A 83 8.80 0.33 11.16
N ARG A 84 9.61 1.20 10.59
CA ARG A 84 10.67 2.03 11.20
C ARG A 84 10.23 2.98 12.33
N GLY A 85 9.27 2.59 13.15
CA GLY A 85 8.69 3.43 14.19
C GLY A 85 7.45 4.21 13.75
N GLY A 86 7.07 4.08 12.47
CA GLY A 86 5.82 4.61 11.95
C GLY A 86 4.61 3.78 12.35
N LYS A 87 3.42 4.24 11.99
CA LYS A 87 2.14 3.59 12.29
C LYS A 87 1.51 3.03 11.04
N LEU A 88 1.03 1.78 11.12
CA LEU A 88 0.28 1.12 10.05
C LEU A 88 -1.17 0.91 10.49
N LEU A 89 -2.10 1.54 9.77
CA LEU A 89 -3.53 1.44 10.03
C LEU A 89 -4.21 0.63 8.92
N LEU A 90 -4.83 -0.50 9.31
CA LEU A 90 -5.41 -1.48 8.40
C LEU A 90 -6.94 -1.48 8.46
N ASN A 91 -7.58 -1.98 7.41
CA ASN A 91 -9.02 -2.22 7.34
C ASN A 91 -9.32 -3.62 6.80
N ASN A 92 -10.58 -3.95 6.54
CA ASN A 92 -10.98 -5.25 5.98
C ASN A 92 -10.49 -5.41 4.53
N ASN A 93 -10.18 -6.63 4.14
CA ASN A 93 -9.85 -7.03 2.77
C ASN A 93 -8.68 -6.24 2.16
N VAL A 94 -7.57 -6.09 2.91
CA VAL A 94 -6.33 -5.49 2.41
C VAL A 94 -5.42 -6.59 1.87
N HIS A 95 -5.14 -6.55 0.56
CA HIS A 95 -4.32 -7.55 -0.13
C HIS A 95 -3.16 -6.90 -0.87
N ILE A 96 -1.93 -7.25 -0.51
CA ILE A 96 -0.71 -6.77 -1.17
C ILE A 96 0.07 -7.96 -1.71
N SER A 97 0.21 -8.00 -3.03
CA SER A 97 0.90 -9.09 -3.72
C SER A 97 2.41 -9.07 -3.49
N LYS A 98 3.08 -10.13 -3.88
CA LYS A 98 4.52 -10.35 -3.71
C LYS A 98 5.38 -9.27 -4.40
N GLY A 99 6.60 -9.08 -3.88
CA GLY A 99 7.60 -8.14 -4.41
C GLY A 99 7.46 -6.72 -3.85
N PHE A 100 6.55 -6.47 -2.91
CA PHE A 100 6.40 -5.16 -2.33
C PHE A 100 7.60 -4.76 -1.45
N VAL A 101 7.86 -3.45 -1.41
CA VAL A 101 8.72 -2.81 -0.42
C VAL A 101 7.91 -1.70 0.24
N ILE A 102 7.60 -1.87 1.51
CA ILE A 102 6.87 -0.89 2.30
C ILE A 102 7.74 -0.48 3.49
N ALA A 103 8.14 0.79 3.53
CA ALA A 103 8.89 1.38 4.63
C ALA A 103 8.07 2.52 5.25
N VAL A 104 7.83 2.46 6.57
CA VAL A 104 6.93 3.37 7.29
C VAL A 104 7.65 4.03 8.44
N ASN A 105 7.96 5.32 8.29
CA ASN A 105 8.43 6.21 9.34
C ASN A 105 7.28 7.06 9.93
N GLY A 106 6.32 7.43 9.08
CA GLY A 106 5.12 8.20 9.41
C GLY A 106 3.89 7.34 9.65
N GLU A 107 2.78 7.72 9.04
CA GLU A 107 1.50 7.02 9.15
C GLU A 107 1.04 6.51 7.78
N LEU A 108 0.88 5.21 7.65
CA LEU A 108 0.37 4.55 6.44
C LEU A 108 -1.00 3.94 6.72
N GLU A 109 -2.02 4.39 5.98
CA GLU A 109 -3.40 3.96 6.15
C GLU A 109 -3.93 3.25 4.91
N PHE A 110 -4.56 2.10 5.11
CA PHE A 110 -5.31 1.38 4.07
C PHE A 110 -6.81 1.39 4.37
N GLY A 111 -7.62 1.73 3.37
CA GLY A 111 -9.07 1.58 3.39
C GLY A 111 -9.52 0.15 3.18
N GLU A 112 -10.83 -0.05 3.18
CA GLU A 112 -11.46 -1.34 2.93
C GLU A 112 -11.33 -1.76 1.46
N ASN A 113 -11.22 -3.08 1.20
CA ASN A 113 -11.10 -3.66 -0.14
C ASN A 113 -9.92 -3.11 -0.97
N PHE A 114 -8.82 -2.78 -0.28
CA PHE A 114 -7.59 -2.38 -0.94
C PHE A 114 -6.89 -3.57 -1.57
N SER A 115 -6.48 -3.45 -2.82
CA SER A 115 -5.63 -4.47 -3.45
C SER A 115 -4.50 -3.88 -4.26
N ALA A 116 -3.32 -4.44 -4.08
CA ALA A 116 -2.13 -4.08 -4.85
C ALA A 116 -1.54 -5.30 -5.56
N ASN A 117 -1.24 -5.11 -6.83
CA ASN A 117 -0.48 -6.06 -7.62
C ASN A 117 1.00 -6.04 -7.21
N ARG A 118 1.84 -6.77 -7.96
CA ARG A 118 3.25 -7.00 -7.62
C ARG A 118 4.09 -5.72 -7.67
N ASN A 119 5.16 -5.71 -6.87
CA ASN A 119 6.19 -4.67 -6.84
C ASN A 119 5.65 -3.29 -6.45
N LEU A 120 4.69 -3.23 -5.52
CA LEU A 120 4.31 -1.97 -4.88
C LEU A 120 5.48 -1.45 -4.05
N PHE A 121 5.91 -0.21 -4.29
CA PHE A 121 6.93 0.48 -3.50
C PHE A 121 6.31 1.66 -2.74
N ILE A 122 6.36 1.64 -1.41
CA ILE A 122 5.90 2.72 -0.54
C ILE A 122 7.04 3.14 0.39
N PHE A 123 7.38 4.42 0.37
CA PHE A 123 8.23 5.04 1.37
C PHE A 123 7.45 6.18 2.03
N CYS A 124 6.91 5.90 3.22
CA CYS A 124 6.04 6.80 3.97
C CYS A 124 6.82 7.46 5.10
N ASN A 125 7.14 8.75 4.96
CA ASN A 125 7.85 9.54 5.97
C ASN A 125 6.90 10.38 6.82
N LYS A 126 5.81 10.88 6.27
CA LYS A 126 4.83 11.74 6.94
C LYS A 126 3.47 11.06 7.02
N LYS A 127 2.78 10.94 5.89
CA LYS A 127 1.49 10.27 5.81
C LYS A 127 1.14 9.87 4.38
N ILE A 128 0.74 8.61 4.20
CA ILE A 128 0.11 8.12 2.97
C ILE A 128 -1.21 7.45 3.36
N SER A 129 -2.30 7.88 2.76
CA SER A 129 -3.62 7.31 3.03
C SER A 129 -4.32 6.85 1.75
N PHE A 130 -4.92 5.68 1.84
CA PHE A 130 -5.78 5.11 0.82
C PHE A 130 -7.20 5.00 1.35
N GLY A 131 -8.16 5.43 0.54
CA GLY A 131 -9.59 5.20 0.76
C GLY A 131 -10.01 3.77 0.47
N ASP A 132 -11.30 3.54 0.38
CA ASP A 132 -11.88 2.24 0.14
C ASP A 132 -11.91 1.88 -1.35
N ASN A 133 -11.89 0.58 -1.67
CA ASN A 133 -11.97 0.03 -3.03
C ASN A 133 -10.84 0.51 -3.97
N VAL A 134 -9.64 0.75 -3.44
CA VAL A 134 -8.49 1.17 -4.23
C VAL A 134 -7.82 -0.04 -4.89
N LEU A 135 -7.49 0.10 -6.18
CA LEU A 135 -6.75 -0.87 -6.96
C LEU A 135 -5.40 -0.31 -7.41
N ILE A 136 -4.33 -1.02 -7.09
CA ILE A 136 -2.96 -0.66 -7.47
C ILE A 136 -2.43 -1.66 -8.50
N GLY A 137 -1.98 -1.15 -9.63
CA GLY A 137 -1.33 -1.92 -10.70
C GLY A 137 0.06 -2.45 -10.33
N TRP A 138 0.80 -2.94 -11.31
CA TRP A 138 2.18 -3.43 -11.13
C TRP A 138 3.18 -2.28 -11.09
N ASN A 139 4.27 -2.44 -10.33
CA ASN A 139 5.40 -1.49 -10.29
C ASN A 139 5.00 -0.06 -9.92
N VAL A 140 4.03 0.10 -9.02
CA VAL A 140 3.59 1.43 -8.58
C VAL A 140 4.47 1.90 -7.43
N THR A 141 4.85 3.19 -7.46
CA THR A 141 5.69 3.85 -6.45
C THR A 141 4.97 5.02 -5.79
N LEU A 142 4.98 5.09 -4.46
CA LEU A 142 4.48 6.22 -3.69
C LEU A 142 5.59 6.74 -2.75
N LEU A 143 5.94 8.03 -2.88
CA LEU A 143 6.97 8.70 -2.09
C LEU A 143 6.41 10.02 -1.53
N ASP A 144 6.20 10.12 -0.23
CA ASP A 144 5.71 11.34 0.42
C ASP A 144 6.82 12.27 0.91
N GLY A 145 8.07 11.97 0.52
CA GLY A 145 9.24 12.75 0.89
C GLY A 145 10.35 12.71 -0.17
N ASP A 146 11.20 13.73 -0.15
CA ASP A 146 12.32 13.90 -1.10
C ASP A 146 13.56 13.06 -0.73
N GLY A 147 13.63 12.52 0.49
CA GLY A 147 14.81 11.79 1.00
C GLY A 147 15.99 12.68 1.39
N HIS A 148 16.12 13.86 0.80
CA HIS A 148 17.22 14.81 1.04
C HIS A 148 16.71 16.24 1.19
N LYS A 149 17.56 17.13 1.78
CA LYS A 149 17.26 18.55 1.93
C LYS A 149 17.39 19.27 0.59
N ILE A 150 16.35 19.98 0.20
CA ILE A 150 16.32 20.83 -1.00
C ILE A 150 16.20 22.28 -0.57
N PHE A 151 17.11 23.14 -1.06
CA PHE A 151 17.08 24.57 -0.82
C PHE A 151 16.67 25.31 -2.12
N HIS A 152 15.82 26.31 -1.96
CA HIS A 152 15.49 27.26 -3.01
C HIS A 152 15.80 28.67 -2.52
N ARG A 153 16.68 29.39 -3.18
CA ARG A 153 17.15 30.72 -2.77
C ARG A 153 17.55 30.75 -1.29
N ASN A 154 18.36 29.80 -0.85
CA ASN A 154 18.83 29.59 0.52
C ASN A 154 17.73 29.27 1.56
N THR A 155 16.47 29.10 1.13
CA THR A 155 15.38 28.67 2.03
C THR A 155 15.16 27.16 1.88
N LEU A 156 15.20 26.44 3.03
CA LEU A 156 14.91 25.02 3.05
C LEU A 156 13.45 24.76 2.66
N LYS A 157 13.23 23.91 1.64
CA LYS A 157 11.89 23.43 1.27
C LYS A 157 11.40 22.36 2.22
N ASP A 158 10.08 22.29 2.43
CA ASP A 158 9.46 21.16 3.12
C ASP A 158 9.72 19.87 2.34
N GLY A 159 10.52 18.99 2.95
CA GLY A 159 10.94 17.73 2.32
C GLY A 159 9.85 16.67 2.26
N CYS A 160 8.77 16.79 3.04
CA CYS A 160 7.71 15.79 3.12
C CYS A 160 6.32 16.42 3.07
N ALA A 161 5.42 15.86 2.26
CA ALA A 161 4.02 16.27 2.22
C ALA A 161 3.10 15.04 2.04
N PRO A 162 1.93 14.98 2.73
CA PRO A 162 1.09 13.80 2.70
C PRO A 162 0.59 13.47 1.29
N ILE A 163 0.40 12.16 1.04
CA ILE A 163 -0.28 11.65 -0.15
C ILE A 163 -1.65 11.14 0.27
N GLN A 164 -2.68 11.52 -0.50
CA GLN A 164 -4.05 11.06 -0.29
C GLN A 164 -4.61 10.47 -1.58
N ILE A 165 -4.95 9.21 -1.54
CA ILE A 165 -5.67 8.49 -2.58
C ILE A 165 -7.08 8.23 -2.05
N CYS A 166 -8.10 8.82 -2.65
CA CYS A 166 -9.49 8.70 -2.18
C CYS A 166 -10.12 7.35 -2.55
N ASN A 167 -11.46 7.25 -2.46
CA ASN A 167 -12.14 5.97 -2.66
C ASN A 167 -12.23 5.60 -4.16
N LYS A 168 -12.28 4.29 -4.43
CA LYS A 168 -12.49 3.75 -5.78
C LYS A 168 -11.51 4.36 -6.81
N VAL A 169 -10.22 4.48 -6.42
CA VAL A 169 -9.15 4.95 -7.33
C VAL A 169 -8.39 3.77 -7.89
N TRP A 170 -8.14 3.80 -9.19
CA TRP A 170 -7.27 2.85 -9.87
C TRP A 170 -5.96 3.52 -10.32
N LEU A 171 -4.84 3.11 -9.72
CA LEU A 171 -3.52 3.45 -10.22
C LEU A 171 -3.08 2.33 -11.17
N CYS A 172 -2.96 2.63 -12.46
CA CYS A 172 -2.48 1.67 -13.46
C CYS A 172 -1.01 1.27 -13.19
N ALA A 173 -0.46 0.40 -14.01
CA ALA A 173 0.91 -0.04 -13.82
C ALA A 173 1.93 1.09 -14.06
N GLU A 174 3.11 0.98 -13.40
CA GLU A 174 4.24 1.91 -13.53
C GLU A 174 3.90 3.38 -13.20
N VAL A 175 2.90 3.60 -12.33
CA VAL A 175 2.53 4.93 -11.84
C VAL A 175 3.43 5.35 -10.69
N HIS A 176 3.84 6.61 -10.68
CA HIS A 176 4.60 7.26 -9.61
C HIS A 176 3.76 8.36 -8.95
N ILE A 177 3.54 8.27 -7.65
CA ILE A 177 2.82 9.27 -6.86
C ILE A 177 3.82 9.96 -5.93
N MET A 178 3.99 11.25 -6.12
CA MET A 178 4.95 12.06 -5.38
C MET A 178 4.28 12.79 -4.21
N LYS A 179 5.09 13.29 -3.29
CA LYS A 179 4.65 14.06 -2.12
C LYS A 179 3.63 15.15 -2.46
N GLY A 180 2.65 15.35 -1.58
CA GLY A 180 1.61 16.37 -1.71
C GLY A 180 0.51 16.04 -2.72
N SER A 181 0.52 14.85 -3.31
CA SER A 181 -0.51 14.44 -4.26
C SER A 181 -1.82 14.10 -3.58
N LEU A 182 -2.93 14.53 -4.22
CA LEU A 182 -4.29 14.12 -3.90
C LEU A 182 -4.99 13.64 -5.16
N ILE A 183 -5.63 12.48 -5.09
CA ILE A 183 -6.43 11.92 -6.19
C ILE A 183 -7.82 11.64 -5.64
N SER A 184 -8.83 12.33 -6.21
CA SER A 184 -10.22 12.22 -5.80
C SER A 184 -10.90 10.94 -6.23
N ASP A 185 -12.08 10.69 -5.66
CA ASP A 185 -12.87 9.48 -5.81
C ASP A 185 -13.10 9.06 -7.26
N SER A 186 -13.20 7.76 -7.49
CA SER A 186 -13.58 7.13 -8.77
C SER A 186 -12.65 7.46 -9.95
N SER A 187 -11.44 7.97 -9.68
CA SER A 187 -10.48 8.38 -10.69
C SER A 187 -9.55 7.24 -11.10
N VAL A 188 -8.98 7.37 -12.30
CA VAL A 188 -7.98 6.45 -12.86
C VAL A 188 -6.71 7.22 -13.19
N VAL A 189 -5.56 6.72 -12.72
CA VAL A 189 -4.26 7.23 -13.15
C VAL A 189 -3.69 6.29 -14.20
N ALA A 190 -3.50 6.81 -15.40
CA ALA A 190 -3.06 6.06 -16.56
C ALA A 190 -1.63 5.50 -16.42
N TYR A 191 -1.34 4.47 -17.20
CA TYR A 191 -0.05 3.81 -17.26
C TYR A 191 1.12 4.80 -17.43
N ARG A 192 2.22 4.57 -16.69
CA ARG A 192 3.46 5.38 -16.70
C ARG A 192 3.27 6.86 -16.36
N SER A 193 2.29 7.20 -15.56
CA SER A 193 2.07 8.59 -15.16
C SER A 193 2.86 8.95 -13.91
N THR A 194 3.31 10.22 -13.83
CA THR A 194 3.94 10.79 -12.63
C THR A 194 3.06 11.91 -12.07
N VAL A 195 2.44 11.65 -10.93
CA VAL A 195 1.53 12.56 -10.24
C VAL A 195 2.29 13.34 -9.17
N SER A 196 2.29 14.68 -9.27
CA SER A 196 2.92 15.59 -8.31
C SER A 196 2.01 16.79 -7.99
N GLY A 197 0.72 16.56 -7.80
CA GLY A 197 -0.26 17.62 -7.57
C GLY A 197 -1.61 17.11 -7.09
N LYS A 198 -2.55 18.02 -6.95
CA LYS A 198 -3.89 17.73 -6.45
C LYS A 198 -4.88 17.66 -7.61
N PHE A 199 -5.53 16.52 -7.77
CA PHE A 199 -6.62 16.28 -8.70
C PHE A 199 -7.90 16.12 -7.88
N ILE A 200 -8.61 17.23 -7.73
CA ILE A 200 -9.77 17.37 -6.82
C ILE A 200 -11.09 16.95 -7.47
N ASP A 201 -11.13 16.88 -8.78
CA ASP A 201 -12.32 16.43 -9.51
C ASP A 201 -12.41 14.90 -9.44
N SER A 202 -13.56 14.38 -9.06
CA SER A 202 -13.85 12.94 -9.05
C SER A 202 -14.07 12.40 -10.46
N SER A 203 -14.07 11.08 -10.63
CA SER A 203 -14.36 10.41 -11.91
C SER A 203 -13.48 10.91 -13.07
N THR A 204 -12.20 11.07 -12.82
CA THR A 204 -11.25 11.71 -13.75
C THR A 204 -10.18 10.73 -14.22
N LEU A 205 -9.91 10.72 -15.52
CA LEU A 205 -8.71 10.10 -16.09
C LEU A 205 -7.54 11.08 -16.02
N ILE A 206 -6.49 10.68 -15.32
CA ILE A 206 -5.28 11.45 -15.08
C ILE A 206 -4.11 10.75 -15.76
N GLY A 207 -3.25 11.47 -16.49
CA GLY A 207 -2.13 10.81 -17.17
C GLY A 207 -1.02 11.73 -17.59
N GLY A 208 0.15 11.15 -17.90
CA GLY A 208 1.34 11.83 -18.36
C GLY A 208 2.41 12.04 -17.27
N SER A 209 3.55 12.61 -17.67
CA SER A 209 4.66 12.94 -16.76
C SER A 209 5.22 14.33 -17.15
N PRO A 210 4.90 15.39 -16.40
CA PRO A 210 4.00 15.44 -15.25
C PRO A 210 2.54 15.16 -15.64
N ALA A 211 1.80 14.54 -14.72
CA ALA A 211 0.40 14.15 -14.96
C ALA A 211 -0.52 15.35 -15.08
N LYS A 212 -1.50 15.23 -15.98
CA LYS A 212 -2.57 16.21 -16.21
C LYS A 212 -3.92 15.51 -16.26
N LYS A 213 -4.99 16.25 -16.07
CA LYS A 213 -6.36 15.78 -16.31
C LYS A 213 -6.55 15.58 -17.83
N ILE A 214 -6.94 14.36 -18.24
CA ILE A 214 -7.15 14.00 -19.63
C ILE A 214 -8.65 14.04 -19.97
N GLN A 215 -9.47 13.42 -19.09
CA GLN A 215 -10.90 13.26 -19.32
C GLN A 215 -11.66 13.27 -17.99
N THR A 216 -12.88 13.75 -17.98
CA THR A 216 -13.82 13.69 -16.86
C THR A 216 -14.95 12.71 -17.14
N ASP A 217 -15.78 12.47 -16.15
CA ASP A 217 -16.97 11.61 -16.22
C ASP A 217 -16.67 10.17 -16.66
N ILE A 218 -15.54 9.67 -16.21
CA ILE A 218 -15.16 8.26 -16.42
C ILE A 218 -15.76 7.38 -15.32
N SER A 219 -15.94 6.10 -15.65
CA SER A 219 -16.20 5.04 -14.68
C SER A 219 -15.26 3.87 -14.93
N TRP A 220 -15.00 3.08 -13.90
CA TRP A 220 -14.22 1.85 -14.00
C TRP A 220 -14.74 0.80 -13.02
N GLU A 221 -14.54 -0.46 -13.35
CA GLU A 221 -14.91 -1.61 -12.53
C GLU A 221 -13.71 -2.54 -12.34
N LYS A 222 -13.72 -3.30 -11.23
CA LYS A 222 -12.63 -4.21 -10.82
C LYS A 222 -12.90 -5.64 -11.31
#